data_49d2034af809421bab624559faa51b20
#
_entry.id   49d2034af809421bab624559faa51b20
#
_cell.length_a   1.000
_cell.length_b   1.000
_cell.length_c   1.000
_cell.angle_alpha   90.00
_cell.angle_beta   90.00
_cell.angle_gamma   90.00
#
_symmetry.space_group_name_H-M   'P 1'
#
loop_
_entity.id
_entity.type
_entity.pdbx_description
1 polymer ?
#
loop_
_entity_poly.entity_id
_entity_poly.type
_entity_poly.pdbx_seq_one_letter_code
_entity_poly.pdbx_strand_id
1 'polypeptide(L)'
;VLTGGFPCQAFSVAGYRKGFRDPRGNLFFEIARLIEELDTPPKAVMLENVKGLSSHDKGKTAEVIKDTLRVLGYSVFWNILNTSELTNIPQNRERTIIVGFRDEVGWEDSKDIEFPLASTNFDAIYPPKNKKRNISIRDLLEIDVEEKYYYGPDKYMYKELKASMKNPETAYQWRRKYVRENQSNEMFTLTANMGTGGHNVPLIIDDKGFRKLTPRECFNFQGFPKSFKLPTGVADGQLYKQAGNAVTVPLMKLIGSKIKIALESKYSTSLSKV
;
A
#
# COMPACT_ATOMS: atom_id res chain seq x y z
N VAL A 1 -1.84 14.40 12.76
CA VAL A 1 -1.78 13.82 11.41
C VAL A 1 -3.06 13.04 11.15
N LEU A 2 -3.74 13.29 10.04
CA LEU A 2 -4.85 12.48 9.56
C LEU A 2 -4.33 11.48 8.52
N THR A 3 -4.71 10.20 8.66
CA THR A 3 -4.31 9.17 7.70
C THR A 3 -5.56 8.50 7.12
N GLY A 4 -5.53 8.15 5.83
CA GLY A 4 -6.65 7.48 5.20
C GLY A 4 -6.31 6.83 3.86
N GLY A 5 -7.19 5.91 3.44
CA GLY A 5 -7.22 5.35 2.10
C GLY A 5 -8.63 5.46 1.54
N PHE A 6 -8.77 5.59 0.24
CA PHE A 6 -10.07 5.70 -0.42
C PHE A 6 -10.06 4.95 -1.77
N PRO A 7 -11.21 4.43 -2.25
CA PRO A 7 -11.27 3.72 -3.52
C PRO A 7 -11.13 4.68 -4.71
N CYS A 8 -10.34 4.27 -5.72
CA CYS A 8 -10.17 5.02 -6.95
C CYS A 8 -11.43 5.03 -7.85
N GLN A 9 -12.28 3.99 -7.75
CA GLN A 9 -13.36 3.70 -8.71
C GLN A 9 -14.57 4.64 -8.65
N ALA A 10 -14.70 5.45 -7.61
CA ALA A 10 -15.85 6.32 -7.39
C ALA A 10 -15.59 7.82 -7.68
N PHE A 11 -14.49 8.15 -8.38
CA PHE A 11 -14.18 9.53 -8.73
C PHE A 11 -15.03 10.00 -9.91
N SER A 12 -16.18 10.63 -9.63
CA SER A 12 -16.92 11.35 -10.66
C SER A 12 -16.58 12.85 -10.58
N VAL A 13 -16.14 13.42 -11.70
CA VAL A 13 -15.90 14.87 -11.85
C VAL A 13 -17.17 15.69 -11.56
N ALA A 14 -18.36 15.05 -11.58
CA ALA A 14 -19.63 15.69 -11.21
C ALA A 14 -19.69 16.07 -9.71
N GLY A 15 -18.97 15.36 -8.82
CA GLY A 15 -18.88 15.72 -7.39
C GLY A 15 -18.13 17.03 -7.16
N TYR A 16 -17.09 17.32 -7.93
CA TYR A 16 -16.33 18.58 -7.83
C TYR A 16 -17.18 19.83 -8.15
N ARG A 17 -18.08 19.73 -9.14
CA ARG A 17 -18.95 20.86 -9.54
C ARG A 17 -20.10 21.16 -8.57
N LYS A 18 -20.45 20.23 -7.68
CA LYS A 18 -21.54 20.35 -6.70
C LYS A 18 -21.09 20.68 -5.28
N GLY A 19 -19.77 20.82 -5.07
CA GLY A 19 -19.17 21.05 -3.76
C GLY A 19 -19.15 19.80 -2.88
N PHE A 20 -18.61 19.91 -1.67
CA PHE A 20 -18.39 18.83 -0.71
C PHE A 20 -19.68 18.13 -0.19
N ARG A 21 -20.86 18.62 -0.59
CA ARG A 21 -22.16 18.19 -0.05
C ARG A 21 -22.93 17.19 -0.92
N ASP A 22 -22.33 16.58 -1.95
CA ASP A 22 -23.02 15.56 -2.75
C ASP A 22 -23.05 14.23 -1.99
N PRO A 23 -24.23 13.71 -1.52
CA PRO A 23 -24.36 12.47 -0.76
C PRO A 23 -23.98 11.20 -1.55
N ARG A 24 -23.71 11.32 -2.85
CA ARG A 24 -23.17 10.23 -3.68
C ARG A 24 -21.65 10.29 -3.74
N GLY A 25 -21.05 11.01 -2.80
CA GLY A 25 -19.67 11.41 -2.73
C GLY A 25 -18.72 10.24 -2.62
N ASN A 26 -17.66 10.38 -3.35
CA ASN A 26 -16.42 9.68 -3.23
C ASN A 26 -15.87 9.85 -1.80
N LEU A 27 -15.40 8.77 -1.19
CA LEU A 27 -14.82 8.79 0.16
C LEU A 27 -13.67 9.81 0.33
N PHE A 28 -13.00 10.22 -0.75
CA PHE A 28 -12.06 11.33 -0.69
C PHE A 28 -12.73 12.65 -0.26
N PHE A 29 -13.90 12.97 -0.79
CA PHE A 29 -14.62 14.20 -0.40
C PHE A 29 -15.15 14.12 1.04
N GLU A 30 -15.40 12.92 1.58
CA GLU A 30 -15.67 12.75 3.02
C GLU A 30 -14.45 13.07 3.88
N ILE A 31 -13.24 12.68 3.42
CA ILE A 31 -12.00 13.08 4.08
C ILE A 31 -11.85 14.62 4.04
N ALA A 32 -12.10 15.24 2.89
CA ALA A 32 -12.02 16.69 2.74
C ALA A 32 -13.04 17.41 3.65
N ARG A 33 -14.30 16.93 3.70
CA ARG A 33 -15.35 17.45 4.59
C ARG A 33 -14.93 17.34 6.06
N LEU A 34 -14.39 16.19 6.47
CA LEU A 34 -13.92 16.00 7.85
C LEU A 34 -12.81 16.98 8.21
N ILE A 35 -11.89 17.28 7.30
CA ILE A 35 -10.83 18.26 7.53
C ILE A 35 -11.42 19.66 7.70
N GLU A 36 -12.42 20.04 6.89
CA GLU A 36 -13.08 21.34 6.93
C GLU A 36 -13.90 21.55 8.21
N GLU A 37 -14.55 20.49 8.72
CA GLU A 37 -15.41 20.55 9.90
C GLU A 37 -14.65 20.48 11.24
N LEU A 38 -13.35 20.14 11.22
CA LEU A 38 -12.55 20.11 12.43
C LEU A 38 -12.20 21.53 12.92
N ASP A 39 -12.48 21.85 14.19
CA ASP A 39 -12.08 23.12 14.82
C ASP A 39 -10.56 23.34 14.74
N THR A 40 -9.79 22.27 14.80
CA THR A 40 -8.33 22.29 14.62
C THR A 40 -7.95 21.32 13.51
N PRO A 41 -7.82 21.78 12.27
CA PRO A 41 -7.41 20.96 11.14
C PRO A 41 -6.05 20.28 11.36
N PRO A 42 -5.85 19.06 10.86
CA PRO A 42 -4.60 18.33 11.04
C PRO A 42 -3.40 19.08 10.43
N LYS A 43 -2.27 19.14 11.14
CA LYS A 43 -1.02 19.74 10.62
C LYS A 43 -0.47 19.00 9.40
N ALA A 44 -0.76 17.73 9.26
CA ALA A 44 -0.46 16.95 8.07
C ALA A 44 -1.55 15.92 7.78
N VAL A 45 -1.71 15.58 6.50
CA VAL A 45 -2.53 14.49 6.02
C VAL A 45 -1.67 13.49 5.26
N MET A 46 -1.98 12.19 5.35
CA MET A 46 -1.33 11.14 4.57
C MET A 46 -2.41 10.23 3.99
N LEU A 47 -2.51 10.21 2.65
CA LEU A 47 -3.51 9.43 1.94
C LEU A 47 -2.82 8.38 1.06
N GLU A 48 -3.42 7.17 1.03
CA GLU A 48 -2.93 6.06 0.22
C GLU A 48 -3.96 5.70 -0.87
N ASN A 49 -3.45 5.34 -2.03
CA ASN A 49 -4.27 4.80 -3.11
C ASN A 49 -3.45 3.85 -4.01
N VAL A 50 -4.13 3.16 -4.94
CA VAL A 50 -3.47 2.33 -5.93
C VAL A 50 -2.67 3.17 -6.93
N LYS A 51 -1.61 2.58 -7.54
CA LYS A 51 -0.78 3.23 -8.57
C LYS A 51 -1.62 3.90 -9.68
N GLY A 52 -2.71 3.25 -10.09
CA GLY A 52 -3.58 3.72 -11.17
C GLY A 52 -4.26 5.07 -10.92
N LEU A 53 -4.26 5.58 -9.68
CA LEU A 53 -4.81 6.90 -9.37
C LEU A 53 -4.14 8.02 -10.18
N SER A 54 -2.84 7.94 -10.37
CA SER A 54 -2.04 8.95 -11.08
C SER A 54 -2.43 9.11 -12.55
N SER A 55 -2.90 8.04 -13.19
CA SER A 55 -3.32 8.02 -14.59
C SER A 55 -4.84 7.98 -14.77
N HIS A 56 -5.60 7.88 -13.68
CA HIS A 56 -7.05 7.82 -13.73
C HIS A 56 -7.64 9.08 -14.37
N ASP A 57 -8.58 8.89 -15.31
CA ASP A 57 -9.17 9.97 -16.11
C ASP A 57 -8.11 10.94 -16.72
N LYS A 58 -7.07 10.37 -17.32
CA LYS A 58 -5.93 11.13 -17.91
C LYS A 58 -5.26 12.11 -16.93
N GLY A 59 -5.19 11.72 -15.65
CA GLY A 59 -4.58 12.52 -14.58
C GLY A 59 -5.53 13.51 -13.89
N LYS A 60 -6.73 13.76 -14.41
CA LYS A 60 -7.67 14.74 -13.84
C LYS A 60 -8.06 14.42 -12.40
N THR A 61 -8.19 13.14 -12.06
CA THR A 61 -8.49 12.72 -10.67
C THR A 61 -7.40 13.17 -9.69
N ALA A 62 -6.15 13.03 -10.07
CA ALA A 62 -5.02 13.45 -9.25
C ALA A 62 -5.01 14.98 -9.04
N GLU A 63 -5.27 15.76 -10.09
CA GLU A 63 -5.36 17.21 -10.01
C GLU A 63 -6.53 17.66 -9.11
N VAL A 64 -7.71 17.02 -9.21
CA VAL A 64 -8.84 17.34 -8.31
C VAL A 64 -8.50 17.10 -6.86
N ILE A 65 -7.81 15.98 -6.54
CA ILE A 65 -7.37 15.70 -5.16
C ILE A 65 -6.41 16.77 -4.66
N LYS A 66 -5.44 17.12 -5.48
CA LYS A 66 -4.41 18.11 -5.19
C LYS A 66 -5.02 19.50 -4.94
N ASP A 67 -5.89 19.95 -5.85
CA ASP A 67 -6.55 21.25 -5.76
C ASP A 67 -7.49 21.31 -4.55
N THR A 68 -8.20 20.23 -4.24
CA THR A 68 -9.05 20.15 -3.04
C THR A 68 -8.22 20.32 -1.76
N LEU A 69 -7.10 19.61 -1.66
CA LEU A 69 -6.23 19.71 -0.49
C LEU A 69 -5.58 21.11 -0.39
N ARG A 70 -5.23 21.73 -1.52
CA ARG A 70 -4.73 23.13 -1.55
C ARG A 70 -5.76 24.13 -1.06
N VAL A 71 -7.02 24.01 -1.51
CA VAL A 71 -8.12 24.85 -1.02
C VAL A 71 -8.32 24.70 0.48
N LEU A 72 -8.06 23.50 1.03
CA LEU A 72 -8.08 23.25 2.47
C LEU A 72 -6.82 23.75 3.22
N GLY A 73 -5.90 24.41 2.53
CA GLY A 73 -4.70 25.01 3.10
C GLY A 73 -3.50 24.09 3.25
N TYR A 74 -3.38 23.08 2.37
CA TYR A 74 -2.24 22.16 2.37
C TYR A 74 -1.35 22.32 1.15
N SER A 75 -0.04 22.39 1.35
CA SER A 75 0.95 22.05 0.32
C SER A 75 1.00 20.54 0.14
N VAL A 76 0.93 20.07 -1.11
CA VAL A 76 0.69 18.66 -1.43
C VAL A 76 1.89 18.04 -2.14
N PHE A 77 2.35 16.93 -1.59
CA PHE A 77 3.43 16.09 -2.12
C PHE A 77 2.88 14.72 -2.45
N TRP A 78 3.28 14.13 -3.55
CA TRP A 78 2.83 12.78 -3.91
C TRP A 78 3.86 12.02 -4.73
N ASN A 79 3.87 10.70 -4.58
CA ASN A 79 4.70 9.81 -5.39
C ASN A 79 4.11 8.40 -5.43
N ILE A 80 4.59 7.58 -6.36
CA ILE A 80 4.32 6.15 -6.41
C ILE A 80 5.49 5.45 -5.75
N LEU A 81 5.22 4.79 -4.62
CA LEU A 81 6.22 4.10 -3.82
C LEU A 81 6.02 2.59 -3.94
N ASN A 82 7.13 1.85 -4.11
CA ASN A 82 7.13 0.39 -4.15
C ASN A 82 7.65 -0.19 -2.85
N THR A 83 6.87 -1.07 -2.24
CA THR A 83 7.24 -1.76 -1.00
C THR A 83 8.57 -2.47 -1.10
N SER A 84 8.81 -3.23 -2.16
CA SER A 84 10.04 -4.01 -2.33
C SER A 84 11.29 -3.18 -2.56
N GLU A 85 11.14 -1.94 -3.04
CA GLU A 85 12.26 -1.01 -3.26
C GLU A 85 12.67 -0.28 -1.98
N LEU A 86 11.69 0.02 -1.12
CA LEU A 86 11.87 0.90 0.04
C LEU A 86 11.90 0.17 1.38
N THR A 87 11.60 -1.14 1.39
CA THR A 87 11.58 -1.96 2.60
C THR A 87 12.28 -3.30 2.37
N ASN A 88 12.46 -4.09 3.43
CA ASN A 88 12.95 -5.46 3.30
C ASN A 88 11.85 -6.46 2.91
N ILE A 89 10.60 -6.05 2.77
CA ILE A 89 9.49 -6.95 2.42
C ILE A 89 9.57 -7.29 0.91
N PRO A 90 9.72 -8.56 0.53
CA PRO A 90 9.80 -8.98 -0.85
C PRO A 90 8.41 -9.02 -1.52
N GLN A 91 7.75 -7.88 -1.61
CA GLN A 91 6.47 -7.73 -2.31
C GLN A 91 6.53 -6.56 -3.28
N ASN A 92 6.34 -6.82 -4.57
CA ASN A 92 6.15 -5.79 -5.57
C ASN A 92 4.74 -5.18 -5.40
N ARG A 93 4.68 -4.10 -4.62
CA ARG A 93 3.44 -3.39 -4.30
C ARG A 93 3.64 -1.89 -4.45
N GLU A 94 3.18 -1.36 -5.56
CA GLU A 94 3.22 0.07 -5.86
C GLU A 94 1.94 0.75 -5.36
N ARG A 95 2.13 1.87 -4.64
CA ARG A 95 1.03 2.68 -4.10
C ARG A 95 1.30 4.15 -4.31
N THR A 96 0.27 4.88 -4.68
CA THR A 96 0.30 6.35 -4.66
C THR A 96 0.17 6.79 -3.21
N ILE A 97 1.17 7.53 -2.74
CA ILE A 97 1.16 8.18 -1.43
C ILE A 97 1.05 9.68 -1.65
N ILE A 98 0.09 10.29 -0.98
CA ILE A 98 -0.17 11.72 -1.00
C ILE A 98 0.03 12.23 0.41
N VAL A 99 0.91 13.21 0.58
CA VAL A 99 1.13 13.87 1.87
C VAL A 99 0.86 15.35 1.70
N GLY A 100 0.00 15.90 2.56
CA GLY A 100 -0.24 17.34 2.65
C GLY A 100 0.29 17.87 3.97
N PHE A 101 0.96 19.02 3.94
CA PHE A 101 1.32 19.77 5.13
C PHE A 101 0.56 21.09 5.14
N ARG A 102 0.02 21.48 6.28
CA ARG A 102 -0.72 22.74 6.40
C ARG A 102 0.21 23.95 6.24
N ASP A 103 -0.20 24.92 5.43
CA ASP A 103 0.66 26.01 4.95
C ASP A 103 1.01 27.10 5.97
N GLU A 104 0.61 26.98 7.22
CA GLU A 104 0.99 27.90 8.30
C GLU A 104 2.52 28.11 8.43
N VAL A 105 3.32 27.26 7.81
CA VAL A 105 4.79 27.26 7.87
C VAL A 105 5.48 27.39 6.51
N GLY A 106 4.73 27.74 5.45
CA GLY A 106 5.29 28.02 4.12
C GLY A 106 5.95 26.80 3.46
N TRP A 107 5.18 25.76 3.22
CA TRP A 107 5.59 24.61 2.43
C TRP A 107 5.34 24.90 0.94
N GLU A 108 6.25 24.45 0.08
CA GLU A 108 6.06 24.53 -1.37
C GLU A 108 5.58 23.19 -1.92
N ASP A 109 4.72 23.21 -2.93
CA ASP A 109 4.31 22.06 -3.67
C ASP A 109 5.50 21.44 -4.44
N SER A 110 5.69 20.14 -4.31
CA SER A 110 6.64 19.37 -5.13
C SER A 110 5.92 18.22 -5.85
N LYS A 111 6.36 17.91 -7.06
CA LYS A 111 5.91 16.70 -7.78
C LYS A 111 6.63 15.44 -7.26
N ASP A 112 7.82 15.62 -6.74
CA ASP A 112 8.60 14.57 -6.14
C ASP A 112 8.39 14.60 -4.63
N ILE A 113 8.33 13.43 -3.97
CA ILE A 113 8.46 13.39 -2.52
C ILE A 113 9.92 13.67 -2.15
N GLU A 114 10.40 14.78 -2.52
CA GLU A 114 11.32 15.49 -1.71
C GLU A 114 10.46 16.19 -0.67
N PHE A 115 10.20 15.51 0.44
CA PHE A 115 9.76 16.25 1.60
C PHE A 115 10.75 17.40 1.76
N PRO A 116 10.33 18.65 2.06
CA PRO A 116 11.22 19.78 2.17
C PRO A 116 12.16 19.65 3.37
N LEU A 117 12.82 18.55 3.49
CA LEU A 117 13.93 18.24 4.38
C LEU A 117 15.20 18.28 3.54
N ALA A 118 15.46 19.45 2.94
CA ALA A 118 16.63 19.72 2.09
C ALA A 118 18.00 19.44 2.75
N SER A 119 18.03 18.95 3.97
CA SER A 119 19.28 18.71 4.72
C SER A 119 19.46 17.27 5.21
N THR A 120 18.49 16.39 5.05
CA THR A 120 18.67 15.00 5.44
C THR A 120 18.98 14.16 4.22
N ASN A 121 20.14 13.51 4.22
CA ASN A 121 20.52 12.50 3.25
C ASN A 121 19.35 11.54 3.03
N PHE A 122 18.62 11.74 1.93
CA PHE A 122 17.48 10.93 1.53
C PHE A 122 17.89 9.46 1.42
N ASP A 123 19.12 9.22 0.97
CA ASP A 123 19.76 7.91 0.86
C ASP A 123 19.92 7.18 2.21
N ALA A 124 19.98 7.89 3.32
CA ALA A 124 20.09 7.26 4.65
C ALA A 124 18.74 6.69 5.15
N ILE A 125 17.63 7.09 4.56
CA ILE A 125 16.28 6.71 5.01
C ILE A 125 15.57 5.80 4.01
N TYR A 126 15.80 5.99 2.73
CA TYR A 126 15.42 5.04 1.70
C TYR A 126 16.62 4.15 1.40
N PRO A 127 16.55 2.82 1.65
CA PRO A 127 17.61 1.96 1.21
C PRO A 127 17.76 2.15 -0.31
N PRO A 128 19.00 2.24 -0.85
CA PRO A 128 19.22 2.36 -2.28
C PRO A 128 18.47 1.23 -3.00
N LYS A 129 17.87 1.53 -4.15
CA LYS A 129 17.03 0.59 -4.95
C LYS A 129 17.68 -0.79 -5.19
N ASN A 130 19.00 -0.88 -5.07
CA ASN A 130 19.79 -2.09 -5.29
C ASN A 130 20.30 -2.75 -4.00
N LYS A 131 19.81 -2.37 -2.83
CA LYS A 131 20.25 -3.02 -1.58
C LYS A 131 19.77 -4.47 -1.56
N LYS A 132 20.70 -5.41 -1.36
CA LYS A 132 20.39 -6.81 -1.15
C LYS A 132 19.40 -6.91 0.03
N ARG A 133 18.18 -7.40 -0.22
CA ARG A 133 17.19 -7.63 0.84
C ARG A 133 17.69 -8.69 1.81
N ASN A 134 17.43 -8.49 3.08
CA ASN A 134 17.77 -9.44 4.13
C ASN A 134 16.64 -10.46 4.39
N ILE A 135 15.47 -10.27 3.76
CA ILE A 135 14.29 -11.12 3.90
C ILE A 135 13.94 -11.70 2.55
N SER A 136 13.89 -13.02 2.45
CA SER A 136 13.42 -13.77 1.30
C SER A 136 11.90 -14.06 1.40
N ILE A 137 11.33 -14.60 0.34
CA ILE A 137 9.95 -15.11 0.36
C ILE A 137 9.81 -16.18 1.45
N ARG A 138 10.78 -17.09 1.57
CA ARG A 138 10.74 -18.22 2.51
C ARG A 138 10.72 -17.80 3.97
N ASP A 139 11.39 -16.70 4.34
CA ASP A 139 11.41 -16.20 5.70
C ASP A 139 10.04 -15.72 6.22
N LEU A 140 9.10 -15.50 5.31
CA LEU A 140 7.74 -15.05 5.60
C LEU A 140 6.70 -16.17 5.56
N LEU A 141 7.10 -17.40 5.21
CA LEU A 141 6.21 -18.56 5.15
C LEU A 141 6.04 -19.21 6.53
N GLU A 142 4.91 -19.87 6.71
CA GLU A 142 4.63 -20.73 7.86
C GLU A 142 5.20 -22.14 7.61
N ILE A 143 5.61 -22.82 8.70
CA ILE A 143 6.22 -24.16 8.63
C ILE A 143 5.13 -25.25 8.52
N ASP A 144 4.13 -25.20 9.41
CA ASP A 144 3.05 -26.17 9.47
C ASP A 144 1.76 -25.59 8.89
N VAL A 145 1.53 -25.85 7.61
CA VAL A 145 0.37 -25.34 6.88
C VAL A 145 -0.66 -26.47 6.70
N GLU A 146 -1.93 -26.13 6.96
CA GLU A 146 -3.05 -27.05 6.81
C GLU A 146 -3.23 -27.51 5.35
N GLU A 147 -3.66 -28.76 5.17
CA GLU A 147 -3.85 -29.42 3.87
C GLU A 147 -4.79 -28.64 2.93
N LYS A 148 -5.77 -27.91 3.48
CA LYS A 148 -6.73 -27.11 2.69
C LYS A 148 -6.09 -26.05 1.79
N TYR A 149 -4.84 -25.67 2.03
CA TYR A 149 -4.10 -24.69 1.20
C TYR A 149 -3.36 -25.33 0.04
N TYR A 150 -3.18 -26.67 0.04
CA TYR A 150 -2.45 -27.42 -0.98
C TYR A 150 -3.31 -27.79 -2.18
N TYR A 151 -2.65 -27.91 -3.32
CA TYR A 151 -3.25 -28.35 -4.58
C TYR A 151 -2.71 -29.75 -4.92
N GLY A 152 -3.50 -30.79 -4.62
CA GLY A 152 -3.23 -32.17 -4.99
C GLY A 152 -3.67 -32.48 -6.44
N PRO A 153 -3.40 -33.74 -6.91
CA PRO A 153 -3.74 -34.16 -8.27
C PRO A 153 -5.22 -34.07 -8.64
N ASP A 154 -6.10 -34.09 -7.65
CA ASP A 154 -7.56 -33.99 -7.75
C ASP A 154 -8.05 -32.56 -7.97
N LYS A 155 -7.20 -31.54 -7.75
CA LYS A 155 -7.58 -30.13 -7.85
C LYS A 155 -7.51 -29.62 -9.28
N TYR A 156 -8.46 -28.79 -9.63
CA TYR A 156 -8.65 -28.18 -10.95
C TYR A 156 -7.38 -27.59 -11.58
N MET A 157 -6.52 -26.93 -10.79
CA MET A 157 -5.33 -26.23 -11.31
C MET A 157 -4.05 -27.10 -11.30
N TYR A 158 -4.09 -28.31 -10.78
CA TYR A 158 -2.87 -29.08 -10.48
C TYR A 158 -1.96 -29.31 -11.69
N LYS A 159 -2.54 -29.64 -12.86
CA LYS A 159 -1.77 -29.89 -14.09
C LYS A 159 -0.96 -28.67 -14.52
N GLU A 160 -1.60 -27.51 -14.50
CA GLU A 160 -0.99 -26.23 -14.86
C GLU A 160 0.07 -25.82 -13.84
N LEU A 161 -0.19 -26.02 -12.54
CA LEU A 161 0.80 -25.75 -11.49
C LEU A 161 2.04 -26.64 -11.68
N LYS A 162 1.85 -27.96 -11.86
CA LYS A 162 2.94 -28.90 -12.09
C LYS A 162 3.75 -28.60 -13.36
N ALA A 163 3.09 -28.12 -14.41
CA ALA A 163 3.75 -27.74 -15.66
C ALA A 163 4.58 -26.47 -15.52
N SER A 164 4.08 -25.47 -14.78
CA SER A 164 4.63 -24.11 -14.76
C SER A 164 5.51 -23.79 -13.56
N MET A 165 5.21 -24.36 -12.38
CA MET A 165 5.92 -24.05 -11.15
C MET A 165 7.13 -24.99 -10.97
N LYS A 166 8.34 -24.45 -11.11
CA LYS A 166 9.61 -25.21 -11.03
C LYS A 166 10.59 -24.68 -10.02
N ASN A 167 10.57 -23.37 -9.77
CA ASN A 167 11.51 -22.70 -8.90
C ASN A 167 10.88 -22.47 -7.51
N PRO A 168 11.36 -23.14 -6.43
CA PRO A 168 10.83 -22.96 -5.09
C PRO A 168 11.21 -21.61 -4.44
N GLU A 169 12.16 -20.88 -5.00
CA GLU A 169 12.67 -19.63 -4.41
C GLU A 169 11.87 -18.40 -4.84
N THR A 170 10.88 -18.57 -5.73
CA THR A 170 10.05 -17.46 -6.21
C THR A 170 8.58 -17.65 -5.90
N ALA A 171 7.78 -16.61 -6.19
CA ALA A 171 6.34 -16.64 -6.08
C ALA A 171 5.68 -16.81 -7.44
N TYR A 172 4.52 -17.39 -7.41
CA TYR A 172 3.67 -17.58 -8.58
C TYR A 172 2.29 -16.98 -8.36
N GLN A 173 1.57 -16.72 -9.45
CA GLN A 173 0.22 -16.18 -9.38
C GLN A 173 -0.69 -16.87 -10.39
N TRP A 174 -1.82 -17.39 -9.93
CA TRP A 174 -2.87 -17.88 -10.82
C TRP A 174 -3.58 -16.73 -11.52
N ARG A 175 -3.63 -16.78 -12.87
CA ARG A 175 -4.19 -15.74 -13.73
C ARG A 175 -5.36 -16.26 -14.58
N ARG A 176 -6.36 -16.88 -13.96
CA ARG A 176 -7.56 -17.51 -14.58
C ARG A 176 -7.28 -18.72 -15.45
N LYS A 177 -6.28 -18.68 -16.34
CA LYS A 177 -5.99 -19.72 -17.34
C LYS A 177 -4.54 -20.18 -17.32
N TYR A 178 -3.66 -19.47 -16.65
CA TYR A 178 -2.24 -19.78 -16.62
C TYR A 178 -1.60 -19.36 -15.29
N VAL A 179 -0.46 -19.92 -15.03
CA VAL A 179 0.40 -19.58 -13.90
C VAL A 179 1.45 -18.55 -14.36
N ARG A 180 1.55 -17.47 -13.65
CA ARG A 180 2.58 -16.44 -13.86
C ARG A 180 3.66 -16.61 -12.82
N GLU A 181 4.92 -16.77 -13.25
CA GLU A 181 6.10 -16.77 -12.37
C GLU A 181 6.61 -15.34 -12.14
N ASN A 182 7.08 -15.04 -10.92
CA ASN A 182 7.79 -13.79 -10.65
C ASN A 182 9.27 -13.96 -11.02
N GLN A 183 9.83 -13.02 -11.79
CA GLN A 183 11.22 -13.07 -12.26
C GLN A 183 12.20 -12.35 -11.30
N SER A 184 11.70 -11.71 -10.24
CA SER A 184 12.50 -10.89 -9.33
C SER A 184 12.59 -11.49 -7.92
N ASN A 185 12.14 -12.73 -7.73
CA ASN A 185 12.04 -13.38 -6.42
C ASN A 185 11.30 -12.53 -5.38
N GLU A 186 10.17 -11.98 -5.83
CA GLU A 186 9.27 -11.16 -5.02
C GLU A 186 7.85 -11.73 -5.05
N MET A 187 7.07 -11.44 -4.03
CA MET A 187 5.64 -11.67 -4.08
C MET A 187 4.96 -10.64 -4.99
N PHE A 188 3.99 -11.07 -5.77
CA PHE A 188 3.10 -10.17 -6.48
C PHE A 188 2.28 -9.30 -5.52
N THR A 189 1.78 -8.18 -6.01
CA THR A 189 0.83 -7.38 -5.21
C THR A 189 -0.31 -8.25 -4.71
N LEU A 190 -0.42 -8.40 -3.40
CA LEU A 190 -1.55 -9.06 -2.76
C LEU A 190 -2.80 -8.19 -2.89
N THR A 191 -3.89 -8.78 -3.38
CA THR A 191 -5.14 -8.07 -3.70
C THR A 191 -6.30 -8.60 -2.88
N ALA A 192 -7.34 -7.78 -2.67
CA ALA A 192 -8.51 -8.15 -1.87
C ALA A 192 -9.26 -9.39 -2.40
N ASN A 193 -9.15 -9.69 -3.69
CA ASN A 193 -9.82 -10.83 -4.32
C ASN A 193 -8.98 -12.10 -4.43
N MET A 194 -7.75 -12.11 -3.88
CA MET A 194 -6.83 -13.25 -3.99
C MET A 194 -7.35 -14.54 -3.32
N GLY A 195 -8.24 -14.42 -2.34
CA GLY A 195 -8.82 -15.56 -1.63
C GLY A 195 -9.98 -16.25 -2.35
N THR A 196 -10.51 -15.68 -3.44
CA THR A 196 -11.69 -16.23 -4.14
C THR A 196 -11.37 -17.39 -5.10
N GLY A 197 -10.08 -17.71 -5.30
CA GLY A 197 -9.61 -18.84 -6.11
C GLY A 197 -9.61 -18.60 -7.62
N GLY A 198 -10.32 -17.60 -8.13
CA GLY A 198 -10.49 -17.43 -9.56
C GLY A 198 -9.42 -16.57 -10.26
N HIS A 199 -8.75 -15.69 -9.52
CA HIS A 199 -7.79 -14.73 -10.08
C HIS A 199 -6.88 -14.15 -9.01
N ASN A 200 -5.62 -13.88 -9.38
CA ASN A 200 -4.61 -13.30 -8.49
C ASN A 200 -4.27 -14.14 -7.24
N VAL A 201 -4.53 -15.43 -7.27
CA VAL A 201 -4.17 -16.32 -6.15
C VAL A 201 -2.65 -16.39 -6.02
N PRO A 202 -2.06 -16.00 -4.89
CA PRO A 202 -0.62 -16.10 -4.66
C PRO A 202 -0.25 -17.55 -4.36
N LEU A 203 0.72 -18.08 -5.08
CA LEU A 203 1.14 -19.47 -5.03
C LEU A 203 2.64 -19.57 -4.75
N ILE A 204 3.02 -20.63 -4.05
CA ILE A 204 4.42 -21.00 -3.80
C ILE A 204 4.59 -22.51 -3.90
N ILE A 205 5.84 -22.95 -3.93
CA ILE A 205 6.24 -24.36 -3.75
C ILE A 205 6.90 -24.47 -2.38
N ASP A 206 6.48 -25.43 -1.57
CA ASP A 206 7.22 -25.83 -0.37
C ASP A 206 7.54 -27.33 -0.41
N ASP A 207 8.04 -27.85 0.70
CA ASP A 207 8.50 -29.25 0.79
C ASP A 207 7.35 -30.28 0.62
N LYS A 208 6.10 -29.87 0.86
CA LYS A 208 4.91 -30.71 0.67
C LYS A 208 4.30 -30.57 -0.73
N GLY A 209 4.63 -29.49 -1.48
CA GLY A 209 4.14 -29.30 -2.84
C GLY A 209 3.65 -27.90 -3.19
N PHE A 210 2.67 -27.83 -4.11
CA PHE A 210 2.10 -26.58 -4.58
C PHE A 210 1.00 -26.10 -3.64
N ARG A 211 1.06 -24.85 -3.22
CA ARG A 211 0.00 -24.29 -2.38
C ARG A 211 -0.21 -22.79 -2.58
N LYS A 212 -1.36 -22.31 -2.16
CA LYS A 212 -1.59 -20.88 -1.99
C LYS A 212 -1.02 -20.42 -0.65
N LEU A 213 -0.73 -19.14 -0.53
CA LEU A 213 -0.41 -18.54 0.77
C LEU A 213 -1.57 -18.72 1.75
N THR A 214 -1.24 -18.87 3.03
CA THR A 214 -2.23 -18.75 4.11
C THR A 214 -2.60 -17.28 4.34
N PRO A 215 -3.72 -16.97 5.00
CA PRO A 215 -4.02 -15.60 5.43
C PRO A 215 -2.89 -15.00 6.28
N ARG A 216 -2.30 -15.78 7.21
CA ARG A 216 -1.19 -15.33 8.05
C ARG A 216 0.02 -14.90 7.23
N GLU A 217 0.41 -15.69 6.24
CA GLU A 217 1.50 -15.36 5.33
C GLU A 217 1.21 -14.08 4.54
N CYS A 218 -0.03 -13.88 4.10
CA CYS A 218 -0.42 -12.64 3.45
C CYS A 218 -0.22 -11.40 4.34
N PHE A 219 -0.49 -11.49 5.64
CA PHE A 219 -0.16 -10.44 6.60
C PHE A 219 1.35 -10.30 6.83
N ASN A 220 2.11 -11.41 6.82
CA ASN A 220 3.58 -11.37 6.90
C ASN A 220 4.17 -10.59 5.71
N PHE A 221 3.65 -10.82 4.48
CA PHE A 221 4.04 -10.05 3.29
C PHE A 221 3.58 -8.58 3.30
N GLN A 222 2.64 -8.20 4.18
CA GLN A 222 2.34 -6.80 4.47
C GLN A 222 3.21 -6.25 5.61
N GLY A 223 4.13 -7.06 6.17
CA GLY A 223 5.04 -6.67 7.22
C GLY A 223 4.39 -6.52 8.61
N PHE A 224 3.24 -7.15 8.83
CA PHE A 224 2.67 -7.24 10.18
C PHE A 224 3.55 -8.11 11.07
N PRO A 225 3.79 -7.71 12.33
CA PRO A 225 4.65 -8.48 13.23
C PRO A 225 4.00 -9.84 13.58
N LYS A 226 4.84 -10.82 13.95
CA LYS A 226 4.36 -12.16 14.39
C LYS A 226 3.40 -12.07 15.59
N SER A 227 3.52 -11.04 16.42
CA SER A 227 2.62 -10.76 17.55
C SER A 227 1.23 -10.26 17.15
N PHE A 228 1.03 -9.84 15.90
CA PHE A 228 -0.29 -9.42 15.41
C PHE A 228 -1.21 -10.63 15.29
N LYS A 229 -2.22 -10.69 16.14
CA LYS A 229 -3.17 -11.80 16.18
C LYS A 229 -4.25 -11.65 15.11
N LEU A 230 -4.45 -12.68 14.31
CA LEU A 230 -5.62 -12.76 13.44
C LEU A 230 -6.84 -13.17 14.28
N PRO A 231 -8.01 -12.59 14.04
CA PRO A 231 -9.21 -12.96 14.77
C PRO A 231 -9.62 -14.41 14.50
N THR A 232 -10.03 -15.13 15.53
CA THR A 232 -10.61 -16.46 15.43
C THR A 232 -12.05 -16.40 14.93
N GLY A 233 -12.49 -17.41 14.18
CA GLY A 233 -13.88 -17.48 13.67
C GLY A 233 -14.15 -16.64 12.43
N VAL A 234 -13.17 -15.91 11.90
CA VAL A 234 -13.29 -15.19 10.63
C VAL A 234 -12.87 -16.08 9.49
N ALA A 235 -13.72 -16.19 8.46
CA ALA A 235 -13.44 -16.99 7.29
C ALA A 235 -12.17 -16.50 6.55
N ASP A 236 -11.36 -17.44 6.05
CA ASP A 236 -10.12 -17.14 5.29
C ASP A 236 -10.33 -16.12 4.18
N GLY A 237 -11.46 -16.16 3.45
CA GLY A 237 -11.78 -15.21 2.40
C GLY A 237 -11.84 -13.76 2.88
N GLN A 238 -12.32 -13.52 4.11
CA GLN A 238 -12.33 -12.19 4.71
C GLN A 238 -10.93 -11.77 5.16
N LEU A 239 -10.15 -12.69 5.72
CA LEU A 239 -8.75 -12.42 6.10
C LEU A 239 -7.89 -12.08 4.88
N TYR A 240 -8.05 -12.82 3.76
CA TYR A 240 -7.40 -12.47 2.49
C TYR A 240 -7.81 -11.07 2.00
N LYS A 241 -9.09 -10.73 2.09
CA LYS A 241 -9.59 -9.42 1.71
C LYS A 241 -8.97 -8.31 2.56
N GLN A 242 -8.89 -8.52 3.87
CA GLN A 242 -8.25 -7.60 4.81
C GLN A 242 -6.75 -7.43 4.50
N ALA A 243 -6.01 -8.54 4.32
CA ALA A 243 -4.59 -8.48 3.98
C ALA A 243 -4.34 -7.78 2.63
N GLY A 244 -5.18 -8.02 1.62
CA GLY A 244 -5.07 -7.38 0.32
C GLY A 244 -5.35 -5.88 0.34
N ASN A 245 -6.28 -5.44 1.19
CA ASN A 245 -6.60 -4.03 1.40
C ASN A 245 -5.67 -3.33 2.41
N ALA A 246 -4.88 -4.08 3.16
CA ALA A 246 -3.95 -3.50 4.11
C ALA A 246 -2.81 -2.73 3.43
N VAL A 247 -2.23 -1.81 4.17
CA VAL A 247 -0.99 -1.13 3.81
C VAL A 247 0.22 -1.94 4.27
N THR A 248 1.37 -1.75 3.63
CA THR A 248 2.62 -2.38 4.10
C THR A 248 3.16 -1.62 5.31
N VAL A 249 3.18 -2.28 6.46
CA VAL A 249 3.53 -1.67 7.76
C VAL A 249 4.90 -0.99 7.75
N PRO A 250 6.01 -1.61 7.27
CA PRO A 250 7.31 -0.94 7.22
C PRO A 250 7.34 0.32 6.34
N LEU A 251 6.61 0.32 5.22
CA LEU A 251 6.51 1.50 4.36
C LEU A 251 5.77 2.64 5.06
N MET A 252 4.66 2.35 5.73
CA MET A 252 3.91 3.36 6.48
C MET A 252 4.72 3.90 7.66
N LYS A 253 5.48 3.04 8.35
CA LYS A 253 6.40 3.47 9.41
C LYS A 253 7.46 4.43 8.88
N LEU A 254 8.04 4.14 7.72
CA LEU A 254 9.02 5.00 7.07
C LEU A 254 8.44 6.38 6.76
N ILE A 255 7.27 6.43 6.10
CA ILE A 255 6.59 7.68 5.74
C ILE A 255 6.19 8.45 6.99
N GLY A 256 5.59 7.79 7.98
CA GLY A 256 5.19 8.42 9.24
C GLY A 256 6.36 9.03 10.01
N SER A 257 7.52 8.36 10.02
CA SER A 257 8.75 8.89 10.62
C SER A 257 9.21 10.17 9.90
N LYS A 258 9.10 10.21 8.57
CA LYS A 258 9.43 11.39 7.77
C LYS A 258 8.49 12.56 8.04
N ILE A 259 7.20 12.30 8.08
CA ILE A 259 6.20 13.32 8.43
C ILE A 259 6.50 13.89 9.83
N LYS A 260 6.81 13.03 10.80
CA LYS A 260 7.17 13.44 12.15
C LYS A 260 8.37 14.39 12.15
N ILE A 261 9.48 13.99 11.52
CA ILE A 261 10.71 14.80 11.44
C ILE A 261 10.41 16.15 10.77
N ALA A 262 9.64 16.14 9.68
CA ALA A 262 9.25 17.37 8.97
C ALA A 262 8.49 18.34 9.88
N LEU A 263 7.48 17.85 10.58
CA LEU A 263 6.70 18.66 11.52
C LEU A 263 7.55 19.20 12.66
N GLU A 264 8.42 18.38 13.25
CA GLU A 264 9.29 18.80 14.36
C GLU A 264 10.32 19.85 13.93
N SER A 265 10.95 19.71 12.77
CA SER A 265 11.97 20.64 12.28
C SER A 265 11.41 22.03 11.98
N LYS A 266 10.27 22.13 11.31
CA LYS A 266 9.64 23.40 10.96
C LYS A 266 9.06 24.14 12.16
N TYR A 267 8.39 23.43 13.07
CA TYR A 267 7.81 24.05 14.27
C TYR A 267 8.87 24.49 15.27
N SER A 268 10.03 23.80 15.35
CA SER A 268 11.17 24.26 16.17
C SER A 268 11.78 25.58 15.66
N THR A 269 11.83 25.77 14.32
CA THR A 269 12.37 26.99 13.70
C THR A 269 11.44 28.20 13.90
N SER A 270 10.13 28.00 14.04
CA SER A 270 9.18 29.08 14.32
C SER A 270 9.26 29.59 15.77
N LEU A 271 9.54 28.70 16.72
CA LEU A 271 9.71 29.07 18.14
C LEU A 271 11.03 29.81 18.44
N SER A 272 12.05 29.66 17.61
CA SER A 272 13.34 30.36 17.77
C SER A 272 13.36 31.76 17.12
N LYS A 273 12.25 32.19 16.49
CA LYS A 273 12.10 33.52 15.86
C LYS A 273 11.17 34.48 16.64
N VAL A 274 10.69 34.04 17.80
CA VAL A 274 9.98 34.84 18.80
C VAL A 274 10.89 35.12 19.98
#